data_9c1a8deb2644270eebcfb41939981ce7
#
_entry.id   9c1a8deb2644270eebcfb41939981ce7
#
_cell.length_a   1.000
_cell.length_b   1.000
_cell.length_c   1.000
_cell.angle_alpha   90.00
_cell.angle_beta   90.00
_cell.angle_gamma   90.00
#
_symmetry.space_group_name_H-M   'P 1'
#
loop_
_entity.id
_entity.type
_entity.pdbx_description
1 polymer ?
#
loop_
_entity_poly.entity_id
_entity_poly.type
_entity_poly.pdbx_seq_one_letter_code
_entity_poly.pdbx_strand_id
1 'polypeptide(L)'
;MDLETAHQDLQNAFQTAMASPENKLYLIKGQTALGKTSTYLNYMKDSVRPVVIAVPTHELKRQIFYDANLHVIEAICATPDIAAYGISEDVTEEMQDFYDIGAGAYALRFLAEKLQHMGKDNPDHAKISRFLKDCKSSARFQGHIITTHAKLLHLPKEVFQTHDVILDEDIFRTIFRTESVSMQTLKKMAGSRYLPDSVKSRLNGICLKRGYHQMDEFAVELEEKQLRKIRHFGVNLYGLLRAKYIHADRERVTFLIEEPLPDCKMVMLSATICQELYQKVYPNRAIDFHECPKAEYKGQVFQYTDSSYSRYAFQNNYDKIRLLKNLCRDTTVITFKDIEKEFQTHYHFGNVEGINALKGKDLSVVGLPNLDEVVYGLYAMRAGANLAKVHMYPQRITYQNKTFFLNTYKDETLRMVQTWLLSSQLEQAVGRARLLREDCRVFVYAGFPVEQAKYIDRLCVQKTE
;
A
#
# COMPACT_ATOMS: atom_id res chain seq x y z
N MET A 1 10.52 -20.46 -18.39
CA MET A 1 11.85 -20.67 -17.73
C MET A 1 11.60 -21.39 -16.41
N ASP A 2 12.58 -22.20 -15.96
CA ASP A 2 12.47 -22.83 -14.64
C ASP A 2 12.67 -21.82 -13.49
N LEU A 3 12.19 -22.19 -12.31
CA LEU A 3 12.18 -21.34 -11.14
C LEU A 3 13.60 -21.00 -10.62
N GLU A 4 14.54 -21.94 -10.74
CA GLU A 4 15.89 -21.76 -10.21
C GLU A 4 16.66 -20.73 -11.03
N THR A 5 16.58 -20.79 -12.35
CA THR A 5 17.17 -19.80 -13.26
C THR A 5 16.60 -18.39 -13.02
N ALA A 6 15.28 -18.27 -12.85
CA ALA A 6 14.67 -16.98 -12.56
C ALA A 6 15.05 -16.44 -11.15
N HIS A 7 15.21 -17.33 -10.17
CA HIS A 7 15.68 -16.95 -8.82
C HIS A 7 17.16 -16.53 -8.86
N GLN A 8 18.00 -17.20 -9.63
CA GLN A 8 19.41 -16.82 -9.78
C GLN A 8 19.54 -15.44 -10.45
N ASP A 9 18.73 -15.15 -11.44
CA ASP A 9 18.67 -13.81 -12.07
C ASP A 9 18.28 -12.73 -11.07
N LEU A 10 17.26 -12.97 -10.24
CA LEU A 10 16.88 -12.08 -9.14
C LEU A 10 18.05 -11.82 -8.18
N GLN A 11 18.77 -12.88 -7.79
CA GLN A 11 19.93 -12.76 -6.89
C GLN A 11 21.05 -11.94 -7.52
N ASN A 12 21.36 -12.18 -8.79
CA ASN A 12 22.41 -11.46 -9.52
C ASN A 12 22.05 -9.96 -9.67
N ALA A 13 20.81 -9.67 -10.06
CA ALA A 13 20.33 -8.28 -10.17
C ALA A 13 20.38 -7.56 -8.82
N PHE A 14 19.95 -8.22 -7.76
CA PHE A 14 19.99 -7.69 -6.41
C PHE A 14 21.42 -7.44 -5.93
N GLN A 15 22.34 -8.40 -6.09
CA GLN A 15 23.75 -8.24 -5.71
C GLN A 15 24.42 -7.11 -6.50
N THR A 16 24.15 -6.99 -7.80
CA THR A 16 24.64 -5.90 -8.64
C THR A 16 24.15 -4.53 -8.13
N ALA A 17 22.86 -4.41 -7.80
CA ALA A 17 22.30 -3.21 -7.22
C ALA A 17 22.93 -2.86 -5.85
N MET A 18 23.10 -3.86 -4.98
CA MET A 18 23.70 -3.66 -3.66
C MET A 18 25.17 -3.27 -3.74
N ALA A 19 25.93 -3.85 -4.66
CA ALA A 19 27.36 -3.53 -4.86
C ALA A 19 27.60 -2.17 -5.52
N SER A 20 26.60 -1.61 -6.21
CA SER A 20 26.75 -0.31 -6.90
C SER A 20 26.94 0.84 -5.90
N PRO A 21 27.94 1.73 -6.10
CA PRO A 21 28.11 2.91 -5.26
C PRO A 21 27.17 4.06 -5.62
N GLU A 22 26.41 3.95 -6.71
CA GLU A 22 25.60 5.04 -7.24
C GLU A 22 24.32 5.27 -6.40
N ASN A 23 24.02 6.54 -6.14
CA ASN A 23 22.77 6.95 -5.48
C ASN A 23 21.60 6.90 -6.48
N LYS A 24 21.10 5.68 -6.73
CA LYS A 24 19.96 5.41 -7.62
C LYS A 24 18.82 4.72 -6.86
N LEU A 25 17.66 4.75 -7.46
CA LEU A 25 16.54 3.88 -7.12
C LEU A 25 16.60 2.64 -8.03
N TYR A 26 17.01 1.52 -7.47
CA TYR A 26 17.05 0.23 -8.16
C TYR A 26 15.70 -0.47 -8.00
N LEU A 27 15.01 -0.69 -9.11
CA LEU A 27 13.70 -1.33 -9.17
C LEU A 27 13.86 -2.73 -9.75
N ILE A 28 13.71 -3.76 -8.94
CA ILE A 28 13.83 -5.16 -9.37
C ILE A 28 12.42 -5.77 -9.33
N LYS A 29 11.87 -6.02 -10.51
CA LYS A 29 10.56 -6.63 -10.68
C LYS A 29 10.69 -8.14 -10.82
N GLY A 30 10.16 -8.89 -9.85
CA GLY A 30 10.18 -10.34 -9.85
C GLY A 30 8.86 -10.91 -9.36
N GLN A 31 8.42 -12.03 -9.95
CA GLN A 31 7.16 -12.70 -9.62
C GLN A 31 6.99 -12.94 -8.11
N THR A 32 5.72 -13.05 -7.67
CA THR A 32 5.41 -13.45 -6.30
C THR A 32 5.95 -14.88 -6.03
N ALA A 33 6.52 -15.07 -4.83
CA ALA A 33 7.17 -16.32 -4.42
C ALA A 33 8.49 -16.69 -5.15
N LEU A 34 9.08 -15.77 -5.92
CA LEU A 34 10.36 -15.97 -6.60
C LEU A 34 11.55 -16.12 -5.62
N GLY A 35 11.42 -15.68 -4.36
CA GLY A 35 12.48 -15.78 -3.35
C GLY A 35 13.05 -14.43 -2.93
N LYS A 36 12.34 -13.32 -3.14
CA LYS A 36 12.78 -11.97 -2.74
C LYS A 36 13.22 -11.89 -1.28
N THR A 37 12.40 -12.41 -0.37
CA THR A 37 12.70 -12.41 1.08
C THR A 37 13.97 -13.16 1.44
N SER A 38 14.18 -14.37 0.90
CA SER A 38 15.40 -15.13 1.14
C SER A 38 16.64 -14.43 0.57
N THR A 39 16.51 -13.75 -0.57
CA THR A 39 17.61 -13.01 -1.20
C THR A 39 18.13 -11.90 -0.27
N TYR A 40 17.26 -11.03 0.25
CA TYR A 40 17.72 -9.95 1.11
C TYR A 40 18.08 -10.40 2.53
N LEU A 41 17.47 -11.45 3.08
CA LEU A 41 17.88 -12.01 4.38
C LEU A 41 19.28 -12.63 4.31
N ASN A 42 19.61 -13.36 3.23
CA ASN A 42 20.96 -13.88 3.02
C ASN A 42 21.97 -12.73 2.90
N TYR A 43 21.66 -11.68 2.14
CA TYR A 43 22.51 -10.50 2.07
C TYR A 43 22.71 -9.85 3.45
N MET A 44 21.64 -9.66 4.20
CA MET A 44 21.66 -9.05 5.53
C MET A 44 22.57 -9.80 6.50
N LYS A 45 22.59 -11.14 6.42
CA LYS A 45 23.45 -12.02 7.25
C LYS A 45 24.93 -11.76 7.03
N ASP A 46 25.33 -11.54 5.78
CA ASP A 46 26.75 -11.46 5.39
C ASP A 46 27.20 -10.00 5.20
N SER A 47 26.29 -9.03 5.34
CA SER A 47 26.56 -7.62 5.10
C SER A 47 27.39 -6.99 6.23
N VAL A 48 28.51 -6.36 5.85
CA VAL A 48 29.35 -5.57 6.76
C VAL A 48 28.67 -4.24 7.11
N ARG A 49 27.92 -3.68 6.16
CA ARG A 49 27.14 -2.45 6.38
C ARG A 49 25.75 -2.80 6.91
N PRO A 50 25.26 -2.11 7.97
CA PRO A 50 23.93 -2.37 8.46
C PRO A 50 22.86 -2.09 7.39
N VAL A 51 21.75 -2.82 7.47
CA VAL A 51 20.67 -2.79 6.48
C VAL A 51 19.37 -2.32 7.12
N VAL A 52 18.63 -1.45 6.43
CA VAL A 52 17.23 -1.15 6.72
C VAL A 52 16.37 -1.94 5.74
N ILE A 53 15.51 -2.82 6.25
CA ILE A 53 14.46 -3.48 5.46
C ILE A 53 13.13 -2.83 5.78
N ALA A 54 12.45 -2.29 4.77
CA ALA A 54 11.12 -1.72 4.91
C ALA A 54 10.09 -2.59 4.18
N VAL A 55 8.98 -2.87 4.87
CA VAL A 55 7.91 -3.76 4.40
C VAL A 55 6.54 -3.05 4.50
N PRO A 56 5.50 -3.47 3.75
CA PRO A 56 4.21 -2.76 3.72
C PRO A 56 3.44 -2.79 5.04
N THR A 57 3.48 -3.89 5.81
CA THR A 57 2.60 -4.09 6.97
C THR A 57 3.35 -4.45 8.25
N HIS A 58 2.72 -4.18 9.40
CA HIS A 58 3.26 -4.59 10.71
C HIS A 58 3.32 -6.12 10.87
N GLU A 59 2.39 -6.85 10.26
CA GLU A 59 2.39 -8.32 10.28
C GLU A 59 3.61 -8.87 9.55
N LEU A 60 3.86 -8.39 8.32
CA LEU A 60 5.05 -8.79 7.57
C LEU A 60 6.34 -8.36 8.28
N LYS A 61 6.36 -7.18 8.91
CA LYS A 61 7.49 -6.74 9.74
C LYS A 61 7.81 -7.75 10.86
N ARG A 62 6.79 -8.21 11.59
CA ARG A 62 6.96 -9.23 12.65
C ARG A 62 7.47 -10.54 12.09
N GLN A 63 6.95 -10.96 10.94
CA GLN A 63 7.40 -12.19 10.28
C GLN A 63 8.86 -12.10 9.84
N ILE A 64 9.27 -11.03 9.14
CA ILE A 64 10.66 -10.83 8.71
C ILE A 64 11.60 -10.77 9.92
N PHE A 65 11.19 -10.14 11.01
CA PHE A 65 11.96 -10.12 12.25
C PHE A 65 12.13 -11.52 12.85
N TYR A 66 11.07 -12.33 12.83
CA TYR A 66 11.15 -13.73 13.27
C TYR A 66 12.08 -14.54 12.36
N ASP A 67 11.96 -14.41 11.04
CA ASP A 67 12.80 -15.09 10.06
C ASP A 67 14.27 -14.68 10.21
N ALA A 68 14.55 -13.38 10.44
CA ALA A 68 15.91 -12.90 10.71
C ALA A 68 16.50 -13.56 11.96
N ASN A 69 15.74 -13.68 13.05
CA ASN A 69 16.19 -14.38 14.26
C ASN A 69 16.48 -15.86 14.02
N LEU A 70 15.67 -16.55 13.20
CA LEU A 70 15.96 -17.95 12.81
C LEU A 70 17.27 -18.09 12.04
N HIS A 71 17.69 -17.07 11.30
CA HIS A 71 18.95 -16.99 10.59
C HIS A 71 20.12 -16.44 11.44
N VAL A 72 19.89 -16.22 12.76
CA VAL A 72 20.87 -15.65 13.70
C VAL A 72 21.35 -14.26 13.27
N ILE A 73 20.45 -13.45 12.70
CA ILE A 73 20.71 -12.08 12.30
C ILE A 73 20.28 -11.16 13.44
N GLU A 74 21.22 -10.38 13.98
CA GLU A 74 20.89 -9.37 15.00
C GLU A 74 20.23 -8.16 14.36
N ALA A 75 18.94 -8.02 14.58
CA ALA A 75 18.14 -6.93 14.04
C ALA A 75 17.15 -6.40 15.08
N ILE A 76 16.65 -5.17 14.87
CA ILE A 76 15.55 -4.62 15.66
C ILE A 76 14.37 -4.23 14.77
N CYS A 77 13.16 -4.25 15.36
CA CYS A 77 12.00 -3.59 14.79
C CYS A 77 12.01 -2.10 15.12
N ALA A 78 12.23 -1.23 14.13
CA ALA A 78 12.06 0.20 14.34
C ALA A 78 10.60 0.51 14.66
N THR A 79 10.39 1.30 15.70
CA THR A 79 9.10 1.62 16.31
C THR A 79 8.33 0.36 16.71
N PRO A 80 8.35 0.01 17.98
CA PRO A 80 7.56 -1.08 18.51
C PRO A 80 6.08 -0.92 18.16
N ASP A 81 5.39 -2.03 17.96
CA ASP A 81 3.93 -2.02 17.74
C ASP A 81 3.24 -1.78 19.09
N ILE A 82 2.57 -0.64 19.25
CA ILE A 82 1.90 -0.28 20.51
C ILE A 82 0.88 -1.31 20.97
N ALA A 83 0.21 -1.99 20.01
CA ALA A 83 -0.76 -3.03 20.31
C ALA A 83 -0.15 -4.21 21.10
N ALA A 84 1.16 -4.47 20.92
CA ALA A 84 1.86 -5.54 21.63
C ALA A 84 2.09 -5.26 23.13
N TYR A 85 1.84 -4.03 23.59
CA TYR A 85 2.07 -3.63 25.00
C TYR A 85 0.81 -3.77 25.86
N GLY A 86 -0.37 -4.00 25.26
CA GLY A 86 -1.63 -4.12 25.97
C GLY A 86 -2.02 -2.85 26.74
N ILE A 87 -1.66 -1.67 26.19
CA ILE A 87 -2.10 -0.36 26.68
C ILE A 87 -3.61 -0.27 26.41
N SER A 88 -4.35 0.39 27.31
CA SER A 88 -5.80 0.53 27.21
C SER A 88 -6.23 1.20 25.89
N GLU A 89 -7.42 0.83 25.43
CA GLU A 89 -7.96 1.26 24.14
C GLU A 89 -8.16 2.79 24.10
N ASP A 90 -8.68 3.39 25.17
CA ASP A 90 -8.86 4.83 25.28
C ASP A 90 -7.54 5.63 25.12
N VAL A 91 -6.42 5.12 25.63
CA VAL A 91 -5.10 5.76 25.44
C VAL A 91 -4.61 5.61 24.00
N THR A 92 -4.80 4.44 23.43
CA THR A 92 -4.36 4.17 22.05
C THR A 92 -5.22 4.92 21.02
N GLU A 93 -6.53 5.05 21.26
CA GLU A 93 -7.43 5.88 20.45
C GLU A 93 -7.06 7.36 20.49
N GLU A 94 -6.82 7.92 21.69
CA GLU A 94 -6.37 9.31 21.81
C GLU A 94 -5.04 9.57 21.08
N MET A 95 -4.14 8.60 21.06
CA MET A 95 -2.90 8.68 20.29
C MET A 95 -3.16 8.58 18.78
N GLN A 96 -4.08 7.71 18.37
CA GLN A 96 -4.47 7.55 16.98
C GLN A 96 -5.06 8.83 16.39
N ASP A 97 -5.86 9.57 17.17
CA ASP A 97 -6.40 10.87 16.77
C ASP A 97 -5.29 11.84 16.26
N PHE A 98 -4.08 11.80 16.83
CA PHE A 98 -2.97 12.64 16.36
C PHE A 98 -2.41 12.13 15.03
N TYR A 99 -2.37 10.81 14.81
CA TYR A 99 -1.98 10.26 13.51
C TYR A 99 -3.01 10.60 12.44
N ASP A 100 -4.30 10.51 12.77
CA ASP A 100 -5.40 10.77 11.85
C ASP A 100 -5.44 12.21 11.33
N ILE A 101 -5.00 13.18 12.15
CA ILE A 101 -4.86 14.57 11.70
C ILE A 101 -3.51 14.90 11.05
N GLY A 102 -2.64 13.90 10.83
CA GLY A 102 -1.31 14.07 10.24
C GLY A 102 -0.27 14.65 11.20
N ALA A 103 -0.54 14.65 12.52
CA ALA A 103 0.32 15.21 13.57
C ALA A 103 1.06 14.12 14.37
N GLY A 104 1.50 13.04 13.73
CA GLY A 104 2.11 11.87 14.38
C GLY A 104 3.31 12.17 15.30
N ALA A 105 4.06 13.24 15.05
CA ALA A 105 5.13 13.69 15.95
C ALA A 105 4.62 14.04 17.36
N TYR A 106 3.36 14.46 17.50
CA TYR A 106 2.74 14.77 18.78
C TYR A 106 2.22 13.55 19.53
N ALA A 107 1.98 12.44 18.84
CA ALA A 107 1.46 11.21 19.46
C ALA A 107 2.38 10.66 20.55
N LEU A 108 3.69 10.57 20.29
CA LEU A 108 4.67 10.13 21.30
C LEU A 108 4.85 11.16 22.44
N ARG A 109 4.77 12.46 22.12
CA ARG A 109 4.83 13.53 23.14
C ARG A 109 3.63 13.46 24.07
N PHE A 110 2.45 13.29 23.50
CA PHE A 110 1.20 13.08 24.25
C PHE A 110 1.32 11.91 25.24
N LEU A 111 1.84 10.74 24.80
CA LEU A 111 2.07 9.61 25.69
C LEU A 111 3.05 9.93 26.82
N ALA A 112 4.13 10.66 26.51
CA ALA A 112 5.11 11.04 27.51
C ALA A 112 4.52 12.00 28.58
N GLU A 113 3.70 12.96 28.17
CA GLU A 113 2.99 13.86 29.08
C GLU A 113 1.93 13.11 29.91
N LYS A 114 1.14 12.23 29.26
CA LYS A 114 0.15 11.38 29.96
C LYS A 114 0.83 10.54 31.05
N LEU A 115 2.02 9.97 30.76
CA LEU A 115 2.81 9.21 31.71
C LEU A 115 3.24 10.07 32.93
N GLN A 116 3.61 11.34 32.70
CA GLN A 116 4.03 12.25 33.80
C GLN A 116 2.89 12.56 34.76
N HIS A 117 1.65 12.62 34.28
CA HIS A 117 0.46 12.92 35.06
C HIS A 117 -0.28 11.68 35.59
N MET A 118 0.12 10.48 35.16
CA MET A 118 -0.47 9.20 35.53
C MET A 118 0.16 8.68 36.83
N GLY A 119 -0.67 8.27 37.80
CA GLY A 119 -0.18 7.59 39.01
C GLY A 119 0.53 6.28 38.69
N LYS A 120 1.55 5.95 39.50
CA LYS A 120 2.33 4.71 39.31
C LYS A 120 1.49 3.43 39.47
N ASP A 121 0.38 3.51 40.18
CA ASP A 121 -0.55 2.40 40.42
C ASP A 121 -1.48 2.16 39.21
N ASN A 122 -1.48 3.05 38.21
CA ASN A 122 -2.27 2.86 37.00
C ASN A 122 -1.68 1.70 36.17
N PRO A 123 -2.50 0.72 35.74
CA PRO A 123 -2.03 -0.46 35.00
C PRO A 123 -1.30 -0.11 33.68
N ASP A 124 -1.56 1.04 33.09
CA ASP A 124 -0.92 1.47 31.85
C ASP A 124 0.41 2.19 32.07
N HIS A 125 0.70 2.65 33.29
CA HIS A 125 1.93 3.40 33.57
C HIS A 125 3.20 2.62 33.16
N ALA A 126 3.33 1.37 33.62
CA ALA A 126 4.49 0.54 33.32
C ALA A 126 4.57 0.19 31.82
N LYS A 127 3.41 -0.05 31.18
CA LYS A 127 3.30 -0.40 29.75
C LYS A 127 3.72 0.77 28.85
N ILE A 128 3.21 1.97 29.10
CA ILE A 128 3.57 3.20 28.37
C ILE A 128 5.05 3.53 28.59
N SER A 129 5.54 3.42 29.84
CA SER A 129 6.96 3.65 30.15
C SER A 129 7.87 2.70 29.34
N ARG A 130 7.53 1.41 29.29
CA ARG A 130 8.26 0.41 28.50
C ARG A 130 8.21 0.74 27.00
N PHE A 131 7.03 1.03 26.46
CA PHE A 131 6.87 1.38 25.05
C PHE A 131 7.72 2.60 24.65
N LEU A 132 7.69 3.69 25.45
CA LEU A 132 8.49 4.89 25.19
C LEU A 132 10.00 4.61 25.28
N LYS A 133 10.43 3.76 26.23
CA LYS A 133 11.83 3.31 26.33
C LYS A 133 12.25 2.55 25.09
N ASP A 134 11.45 1.60 24.63
CA ASP A 134 11.75 0.79 23.46
C ASP A 134 11.77 1.63 22.16
N CYS A 135 10.88 2.63 22.04
CA CYS A 135 10.94 3.62 20.97
C CYS A 135 12.27 4.40 20.95
N LYS A 136 12.76 4.82 22.12
CA LYS A 136 14.06 5.53 22.22
C LYS A 136 15.25 4.62 21.88
N SER A 137 15.21 3.37 22.34
CA SER A 137 16.25 2.40 22.06
C SER A 137 16.34 2.09 20.58
N SER A 138 15.19 1.87 19.92
CA SER A 138 15.16 1.59 18.50
C SER A 138 15.63 2.77 17.62
N ALA A 139 15.41 4.01 18.07
CA ALA A 139 15.87 5.20 17.35
C ALA A 139 17.40 5.42 17.41
N ARG A 140 18.10 4.73 18.31
CA ARG A 140 19.57 4.85 18.52
C ARG A 140 20.35 3.62 18.05
N PHE A 141 19.67 2.61 17.58
CA PHE A 141 20.30 1.37 17.17
C PHE A 141 21.07 1.54 15.86
N GLN A 142 22.30 1.02 15.82
CA GLN A 142 23.19 1.14 14.67
C GLN A 142 23.33 -0.15 13.85
N GLY A 143 22.69 -1.24 14.30
CA GLY A 143 22.65 -2.50 13.57
C GLY A 143 21.52 -2.57 12.55
N HIS A 144 21.18 -3.78 12.11
CA HIS A 144 20.12 -3.99 11.13
C HIS A 144 18.73 -3.57 11.65
N ILE A 145 17.96 -2.89 10.82
CA ILE A 145 16.64 -2.34 11.16
C ILE A 145 15.58 -2.96 10.25
N ILE A 146 14.51 -3.48 10.84
CA ILE A 146 13.31 -3.91 10.13
C ILE A 146 12.19 -2.94 10.48
N THR A 147 11.56 -2.35 9.46
CA THR A 147 10.58 -1.28 9.64
C THR A 147 9.41 -1.41 8.66
N THR A 148 8.39 -0.55 8.78
CA THR A 148 7.35 -0.42 7.76
C THR A 148 7.72 0.66 6.73
N HIS A 149 7.12 0.58 5.53
CA HIS A 149 7.26 1.62 4.50
C HIS A 149 6.92 3.00 5.06
N ALA A 150 5.82 3.13 5.79
CA ALA A 150 5.42 4.41 6.38
C ALA A 150 6.46 4.93 7.38
N LYS A 151 7.04 4.06 8.22
CA LYS A 151 8.06 4.48 9.18
C LYS A 151 9.40 4.80 8.51
N LEU A 152 9.77 4.10 7.45
CA LEU A 152 10.98 4.39 6.67
C LEU A 152 11.03 5.87 6.27
N LEU A 153 9.92 6.43 5.77
CA LEU A 153 9.84 7.83 5.32
C LEU A 153 10.10 8.86 6.43
N HIS A 154 10.07 8.41 7.69
CA HIS A 154 10.27 9.24 8.89
C HIS A 154 11.47 8.81 9.74
N LEU A 155 12.38 8.00 9.18
CA LEU A 155 13.65 7.69 9.86
C LEU A 155 14.59 8.90 9.82
N PRO A 156 15.48 9.04 10.83
CA PRO A 156 16.50 10.07 10.82
C PRO A 156 17.39 10.00 9.57
N LYS A 157 17.82 11.15 9.06
CA LYS A 157 18.67 11.23 7.86
C LYS A 157 20.00 10.46 7.99
N GLU A 158 20.52 10.40 9.20
CA GLU A 158 21.77 9.71 9.57
C GLU A 158 21.67 8.20 9.26
N VAL A 159 20.49 7.61 9.41
CA VAL A 159 20.25 6.20 9.06
C VAL A 159 20.52 5.95 7.57
N PHE A 160 20.06 6.83 6.69
CA PHE A 160 20.25 6.69 5.25
C PHE A 160 21.71 6.89 4.80
N GLN A 161 22.55 7.52 5.63
CA GLN A 161 23.99 7.68 5.36
C GLN A 161 24.79 6.43 5.77
N THR A 162 24.30 5.70 6.77
CA THR A 162 25.04 4.59 7.39
C THR A 162 24.52 3.21 7.01
N HIS A 163 23.29 3.09 6.52
CA HIS A 163 22.64 1.83 6.20
C HIS A 163 22.38 1.67 4.70
N ASP A 164 22.39 0.44 4.23
CA ASP A 164 21.79 0.09 2.94
C ASP A 164 20.25 -0.01 3.10
N VAL A 165 19.50 0.45 2.11
CA VAL A 165 18.04 0.50 2.18
C VAL A 165 17.42 -0.46 1.18
N ILE A 166 16.65 -1.42 1.69
CA ILE A 166 15.92 -2.42 0.92
C ILE A 166 14.42 -2.25 1.16
N LEU A 167 13.66 -2.22 0.08
CA LEU A 167 12.20 -2.14 0.10
C LEU A 167 11.63 -3.49 -0.36
N ASP A 168 10.93 -4.18 0.51
CA ASP A 168 10.17 -5.37 0.15
C ASP A 168 8.74 -4.93 -0.20
N GLU A 169 8.35 -5.16 -1.43
CA GLU A 169 7.16 -4.69 -2.14
C GLU A 169 7.18 -3.20 -2.53
N ASP A 170 6.24 -2.84 -3.38
CA ASP A 170 6.14 -1.50 -3.98
C ASP A 170 5.67 -0.45 -2.96
N ILE A 171 6.50 0.56 -2.70
CA ILE A 171 6.21 1.64 -1.74
C ILE A 171 5.33 2.76 -2.32
N PHE A 172 5.01 2.74 -3.61
CA PHE A 172 4.32 3.83 -4.30
C PHE A 172 3.06 4.31 -3.58
N ARG A 173 2.21 3.39 -3.14
CA ARG A 173 0.96 3.73 -2.43
C ARG A 173 1.16 4.23 -1.00
N THR A 174 2.33 4.05 -0.43
CA THR A 174 2.71 4.66 0.86
C THR A 174 3.18 6.09 0.66
N ILE A 175 3.95 6.35 -0.41
CA ILE A 175 4.43 7.69 -0.76
C ILE A 175 3.27 8.57 -1.22
N PHE A 176 2.39 8.03 -2.05
CA PHE A 176 1.25 8.72 -2.63
C PHE A 176 -0.05 8.12 -2.07
N ARG A 177 -0.61 8.75 -1.04
CA ARG A 177 -1.86 8.33 -0.43
C ARG A 177 -2.99 9.29 -0.78
N THR A 178 -4.15 8.75 -1.06
CA THR A 178 -5.35 9.57 -1.24
C THR A 178 -6.22 9.48 0.00
N GLU A 179 -6.65 10.63 0.48
CA GLU A 179 -7.61 10.74 1.58
C GLU A 179 -8.77 11.64 1.15
N SER A 180 -9.90 11.52 1.85
CA SER A 180 -11.10 12.30 1.53
C SER A 180 -11.70 12.89 2.79
N VAL A 181 -12.24 14.10 2.65
CA VAL A 181 -12.98 14.78 3.71
C VAL A 181 -14.33 15.25 3.17
N SER A 182 -15.40 15.11 3.95
CA SER A 182 -16.71 15.62 3.55
C SER A 182 -16.69 17.15 3.47
N MET A 183 -17.41 17.71 2.50
CA MET A 183 -17.54 19.16 2.36
C MET A 183 -18.15 19.79 3.62
N GLN A 184 -19.02 19.07 4.32
CA GLN A 184 -19.61 19.53 5.57
C GLN A 184 -18.56 19.63 6.69
N THR A 185 -17.71 18.61 6.85
CA THR A 185 -16.61 18.62 7.84
C THR A 185 -15.64 19.74 7.52
N LEU A 186 -15.27 19.90 6.25
CA LEU A 186 -14.34 20.95 5.81
C LEU A 186 -14.86 22.36 6.15
N LYS A 187 -16.15 22.63 5.91
CA LYS A 187 -16.80 23.90 6.29
C LYS A 187 -16.83 24.11 7.81
N LYS A 188 -17.11 23.03 8.60
CA LYS A 188 -17.06 23.12 10.06
C LYS A 188 -15.65 23.45 10.56
N MET A 189 -14.63 22.83 9.96
CA MET A 189 -13.22 23.13 10.29
C MET A 189 -12.87 24.58 9.93
N ALA A 190 -13.24 25.06 8.75
CA ALA A 190 -13.01 26.44 8.32
C ALA A 190 -13.68 27.47 9.24
N GLY A 191 -14.81 27.14 9.87
CA GLY A 191 -15.48 27.96 10.90
C GLY A 191 -14.90 27.80 12.32
N SER A 192 -13.91 26.96 12.55
CA SER A 192 -13.38 26.71 13.90
C SER A 192 -12.60 27.90 14.45
N ARG A 193 -12.93 28.32 15.67
CA ARG A 193 -12.21 29.41 16.38
C ARG A 193 -10.76 29.03 16.77
N TYR A 194 -10.41 27.76 16.71
CA TYR A 194 -9.11 27.24 17.11
C TYR A 194 -8.09 27.24 15.98
N LEU A 195 -8.51 27.45 14.73
CA LEU A 195 -7.61 27.52 13.59
C LEU A 195 -7.18 28.96 13.27
N PRO A 196 -5.93 29.17 12.84
CA PRO A 196 -5.43 30.46 12.35
C PRO A 196 -6.25 30.93 11.14
N ASP A 197 -6.36 32.24 10.94
CA ASP A 197 -7.16 32.82 9.85
C ASP A 197 -6.58 32.44 8.46
N SER A 198 -5.26 32.28 8.34
CA SER A 198 -4.64 31.77 7.12
C SER A 198 -5.11 30.36 6.75
N VAL A 199 -5.22 29.47 7.75
CA VAL A 199 -5.75 28.11 7.56
C VAL A 199 -7.23 28.15 7.19
N LYS A 200 -8.03 28.95 7.91
CA LYS A 200 -9.46 29.12 7.58
C LYS A 200 -9.66 29.61 6.14
N SER A 201 -8.88 30.61 5.72
CA SER A 201 -8.89 31.16 4.37
C SER A 201 -8.56 30.07 3.33
N ARG A 202 -7.51 29.26 3.58
CA ARG A 202 -7.13 28.14 2.71
C ARG A 202 -8.27 27.11 2.60
N LEU A 203 -8.87 26.69 3.72
CA LEU A 203 -9.98 25.73 3.74
C LEU A 203 -11.20 26.27 3.01
N ASN A 204 -11.56 27.56 3.21
CA ASN A 204 -12.65 28.21 2.48
C ASN A 204 -12.37 28.25 0.98
N GLY A 205 -11.13 28.53 0.57
CA GLY A 205 -10.71 28.49 -0.82
C GLY A 205 -10.88 27.11 -1.44
N ILE A 206 -10.54 26.04 -0.70
CA ILE A 206 -10.76 24.65 -1.14
C ILE A 206 -12.26 24.36 -1.28
N CYS A 207 -13.12 24.82 -0.36
CA CYS A 207 -14.57 24.63 -0.43
C CYS A 207 -15.23 25.20 -1.71
N LEU A 208 -14.61 26.19 -2.33
CA LEU A 208 -15.10 26.81 -3.57
C LEU A 208 -14.65 26.09 -4.84
N LYS A 209 -13.67 25.18 -4.75
CA LYS A 209 -13.15 24.43 -5.90
C LYS A 209 -14.16 23.39 -6.39
N ARG A 210 -14.09 23.07 -7.69
CA ARG A 210 -14.83 21.96 -8.33
C ARG A 210 -13.95 21.31 -9.38
N GLY A 211 -13.93 19.96 -9.38
CA GLY A 211 -13.08 19.16 -10.26
C GLY A 211 -11.63 19.04 -9.74
N TYR A 212 -10.72 18.72 -10.63
CA TYR A 212 -9.30 18.55 -10.31
C TYR A 212 -8.57 19.90 -10.29
N HIS A 213 -7.72 20.08 -9.26
CA HIS A 213 -6.91 21.30 -9.12
C HIS A 213 -5.51 20.97 -8.65
N GLN A 214 -4.54 21.66 -9.25
CA GLN A 214 -3.22 21.80 -8.65
C GLN A 214 -3.26 22.99 -7.70
N MET A 215 -2.68 22.83 -6.52
CA MET A 215 -2.68 23.79 -5.44
C MET A 215 -1.25 24.28 -5.19
N ASP A 216 -1.14 25.56 -4.80
CA ASP A 216 0.12 26.11 -4.34
C ASP A 216 0.54 25.49 -3.01
N GLU A 217 1.85 25.48 -2.76
CA GLU A 217 2.39 25.06 -1.48
C GLU A 217 1.83 25.92 -0.33
N PHE A 218 1.43 25.26 0.76
CA PHE A 218 0.97 25.93 1.96
C PHE A 218 1.58 25.27 3.18
N ALA A 219 2.58 25.94 3.75
CA ALA A 219 3.22 25.51 4.98
C ALA A 219 2.54 26.17 6.18
N VAL A 220 2.20 25.37 7.17
CA VAL A 220 1.65 25.86 8.44
C VAL A 220 2.14 24.96 9.57
N GLU A 221 2.46 25.59 10.68
CA GLU A 221 2.66 24.91 11.95
C GLU A 221 1.51 25.30 12.89
N LEU A 222 0.86 24.29 13.45
CA LEU A 222 -0.19 24.48 14.44
C LEU A 222 0.39 24.21 15.82
N GLU A 223 0.00 25.05 16.79
CA GLU A 223 0.31 24.84 18.18
C GLU A 223 -0.35 23.55 18.69
N GLU A 224 0.29 22.88 19.63
CA GLU A 224 -0.27 21.66 20.23
C GLU A 224 -1.67 21.86 20.80
N LYS A 225 -1.91 23.03 21.45
CA LYS A 225 -3.22 23.40 21.95
C LYS A 225 -4.30 23.43 20.87
N GLN A 226 -3.95 23.87 19.65
CA GLN A 226 -4.84 23.87 18.50
C GLN A 226 -5.10 22.45 18.01
N LEU A 227 -4.04 21.63 17.88
CA LEU A 227 -4.14 20.24 17.48
C LEU A 227 -5.07 19.44 18.40
N ARG A 228 -4.93 19.57 19.72
CA ARG A 228 -5.81 18.93 20.72
C ARG A 228 -7.28 19.33 20.54
N LYS A 229 -7.57 20.53 20.03
CA LYS A 229 -8.93 21.04 19.85
C LYS A 229 -9.56 20.64 18.51
N ILE A 230 -8.76 20.28 17.49
CA ILE A 230 -9.25 19.92 16.14
C ILE A 230 -9.17 18.41 15.86
N ARG A 231 -8.49 17.62 16.71
CA ARG A 231 -8.29 16.18 16.45
C ARG A 231 -9.61 15.41 16.25
N HIS A 232 -10.67 15.83 16.96
CA HIS A 232 -11.99 15.21 16.86
C HIS A 232 -12.65 15.30 15.46
N PHE A 233 -12.10 16.10 14.54
CA PHE A 233 -12.59 16.11 13.16
C PHE A 233 -12.17 14.86 12.38
N GLY A 234 -11.14 14.12 12.84
CA GLY A 234 -10.67 12.90 12.19
C GLY A 234 -10.21 13.12 10.74
N VAL A 235 -9.66 14.30 10.44
CA VAL A 235 -9.20 14.70 9.11
C VAL A 235 -7.72 14.96 9.13
N ASN A 236 -6.97 14.38 8.23
CA ASN A 236 -5.55 14.67 8.03
C ASN A 236 -5.36 16.11 7.53
N LEU A 237 -5.45 17.06 8.47
CA LEU A 237 -5.37 18.48 8.16
C LEU A 237 -4.04 18.87 7.55
N TYR A 238 -2.92 18.34 8.07
CA TYR A 238 -1.62 18.63 7.50
C TYR A 238 -1.46 18.09 6.09
N GLY A 239 -1.93 16.88 5.84
CA GLY A 239 -1.98 16.29 4.51
C GLY A 239 -2.81 17.12 3.54
N LEU A 240 -4.01 17.55 3.96
CA LEU A 240 -4.88 18.41 3.14
C LEU A 240 -4.27 19.77 2.82
N LEU A 241 -3.68 20.43 3.81
CA LEU A 241 -3.09 21.77 3.63
C LEU A 241 -1.87 21.75 2.71
N ARG A 242 -1.06 20.69 2.78
CA ARG A 242 0.15 20.48 1.94
C ARG A 242 -0.15 19.85 0.58
N ALA A 243 -1.37 19.32 0.39
CA ALA A 243 -1.71 18.64 -0.85
C ALA A 243 -1.54 19.54 -2.06
N LYS A 244 -0.72 19.10 -3.02
CA LYS A 244 -0.52 19.77 -4.32
C LYS A 244 -1.63 19.42 -5.32
N TYR A 245 -2.30 18.31 -5.14
CA TYR A 245 -3.35 17.82 -6.04
C TYR A 245 -4.60 17.48 -5.25
N ILE A 246 -5.72 18.06 -5.64
CA ILE A 246 -7.03 17.82 -5.04
C ILE A 246 -8.09 17.60 -6.11
N HIS A 247 -9.12 16.88 -5.76
CA HIS A 247 -10.39 16.87 -6.47
C HIS A 247 -11.50 17.26 -5.50
N ALA A 248 -12.32 18.22 -5.90
CA ALA A 248 -13.45 18.69 -5.10
C ALA A 248 -14.77 18.53 -5.86
N ASP A 249 -15.78 17.98 -5.21
CA ASP A 249 -17.17 17.97 -5.69
C ASP A 249 -18.09 18.66 -4.67
N ARG A 250 -19.41 18.42 -4.76
CA ARG A 250 -20.39 19.02 -3.84
C ARG A 250 -20.39 18.35 -2.46
N GLU A 251 -19.94 17.11 -2.37
CA GLU A 251 -20.05 16.26 -1.20
C GLU A 251 -18.74 16.12 -0.45
N ARG A 252 -17.61 16.05 -1.18
CA ARG A 252 -16.30 15.76 -0.60
C ARG A 252 -15.15 16.45 -1.34
N VAL A 253 -14.03 16.51 -0.65
CA VAL A 253 -12.72 16.84 -1.22
C VAL A 253 -11.83 15.61 -1.04
N THR A 254 -11.27 15.12 -2.14
CA THR A 254 -10.23 14.07 -2.14
C THR A 254 -8.91 14.72 -2.48
N PHE A 255 -7.86 14.38 -1.74
CA PHE A 255 -6.54 15.00 -1.88
C PHE A 255 -5.44 13.95 -1.88
N LEU A 256 -4.35 14.29 -2.58
CA LEU A 256 -3.16 13.44 -2.66
C LEU A 256 -2.14 13.92 -1.63
N ILE A 257 -1.82 13.05 -0.68
CA ILE A 257 -0.71 13.22 0.25
C ILE A 257 0.52 12.67 -0.44
N GLU A 258 1.58 13.47 -0.48
CA GLU A 258 2.89 13.09 -1.01
C GLU A 258 3.93 13.13 0.11
N GLU A 259 4.46 11.96 0.47
CA GLU A 259 5.58 11.86 1.41
C GLU A 259 6.89 11.82 0.63
N PRO A 260 7.90 12.62 1.03
CA PRO A 260 9.17 12.65 0.33
C PRO A 260 9.92 11.32 0.47
N LEU A 261 10.27 10.72 -0.67
CA LEU A 261 11.17 9.57 -0.67
C LEU A 261 12.60 10.03 -0.33
N PRO A 262 13.27 9.41 0.65
CA PRO A 262 14.64 9.79 1.03
C PRO A 262 15.60 9.77 -0.16
N ASP A 263 16.49 10.77 -0.21
CA ASP A 263 17.50 10.85 -1.25
C ASP A 263 18.74 10.01 -0.87
N CYS A 264 18.62 8.71 -1.08
CA CYS A 264 19.68 7.74 -0.85
C CYS A 264 19.54 6.57 -1.83
N LYS A 265 20.57 5.75 -1.95
CA LYS A 265 20.48 4.48 -2.69
C LYS A 265 19.41 3.59 -2.06
N MET A 266 18.48 3.10 -2.87
CA MET A 266 17.43 2.16 -2.44
C MET A 266 17.28 1.03 -3.44
N VAL A 267 17.11 -0.20 -2.94
CA VAL A 267 16.83 -1.38 -3.77
C VAL A 267 15.43 -1.88 -3.43
N MET A 268 14.51 -1.83 -4.39
CA MET A 268 13.13 -2.26 -4.25
C MET A 268 12.90 -3.57 -5.00
N LEU A 269 12.30 -4.54 -4.31
CA LEU A 269 11.95 -5.85 -4.84
C LEU A 269 10.44 -6.03 -4.78
N SER A 270 9.74 -6.01 -5.93
CA SER A 270 8.30 -6.25 -5.96
C SER A 270 7.85 -6.91 -7.26
N ALA A 271 6.69 -7.58 -7.21
CA ALA A 271 6.06 -8.13 -8.40
C ALA A 271 5.32 -7.07 -9.23
N THR A 272 4.99 -5.93 -8.63
CA THR A 272 4.00 -4.98 -9.15
C THR A 272 4.58 -3.62 -9.56
N ILE A 273 5.91 -3.49 -9.64
CA ILE A 273 6.57 -2.24 -10.01
C ILE A 273 6.19 -1.81 -11.44
N CYS A 274 5.84 -0.54 -11.59
CA CYS A 274 5.66 0.12 -12.87
C CYS A 274 6.78 1.14 -13.11
N GLN A 275 7.80 0.77 -13.89
CA GLN A 275 8.95 1.63 -14.18
C GLN A 275 8.54 3.00 -14.71
N GLU A 276 7.67 3.03 -15.72
CA GLU A 276 7.23 4.26 -16.36
C GLU A 276 6.57 5.23 -15.38
N LEU A 277 5.79 4.72 -14.42
CA LEU A 277 5.17 5.53 -13.39
C LEU A 277 6.21 6.18 -12.46
N TYR A 278 7.21 5.40 -12.02
CA TYR A 278 8.31 5.95 -11.22
C TYR A 278 9.12 7.00 -11.96
N GLN A 279 9.41 6.79 -13.25
CA GLN A 279 10.10 7.78 -14.10
C GLN A 279 9.29 9.08 -14.23
N LYS A 280 7.97 9.00 -14.38
CA LYS A 280 7.10 10.17 -14.47
C LYS A 280 7.01 10.96 -13.15
N VAL A 281 6.96 10.28 -12.01
CA VAL A 281 6.84 10.95 -10.71
C VAL A 281 8.19 11.42 -10.14
N TYR A 282 9.30 10.83 -10.58
CA TYR A 282 10.66 11.19 -10.17
C TYR A 282 11.57 11.48 -11.37
N PRO A 283 11.25 12.50 -12.21
CA PRO A 283 11.97 12.74 -13.46
C PRO A 283 13.45 13.09 -13.26
N ASN A 284 13.82 13.60 -12.09
CA ASN A 284 15.19 14.01 -11.75
C ASN A 284 15.96 12.95 -10.95
N ARG A 285 15.37 11.80 -10.64
CA ARG A 285 16.04 10.74 -9.92
C ARG A 285 16.55 9.67 -10.88
N ALA A 286 17.80 9.28 -10.74
CA ALA A 286 18.33 8.15 -11.48
C ALA A 286 17.62 6.85 -11.05
N ILE A 287 17.04 6.14 -12.01
CA ILE A 287 16.32 4.90 -11.82
C ILE A 287 16.99 3.82 -12.66
N ASP A 288 17.33 2.71 -12.03
CA ASP A 288 17.77 1.48 -12.67
C ASP A 288 16.65 0.44 -12.55
N PHE A 289 16.27 -0.20 -13.64
CA PHE A 289 15.17 -1.13 -13.68
C PHE A 289 15.60 -2.47 -14.26
N HIS A 290 15.33 -3.53 -13.50
CA HIS A 290 15.51 -4.91 -13.92
C HIS A 290 14.20 -5.69 -13.77
N GLU A 291 13.74 -6.33 -14.84
CA GLU A 291 12.62 -7.27 -14.80
C GLU A 291 13.14 -8.69 -14.91
N CYS A 292 12.99 -9.47 -13.84
CA CYS A 292 13.40 -10.86 -13.83
C CYS A 292 12.59 -11.66 -14.84
N PRO A 293 13.22 -12.63 -15.52
CA PRO A 293 12.51 -13.51 -16.43
C PRO A 293 11.45 -14.33 -15.69
N LYS A 294 10.36 -14.61 -16.38
CA LYS A 294 9.19 -15.26 -15.79
C LYS A 294 9.36 -16.78 -15.71
N ALA A 295 9.27 -17.31 -14.50
CA ALA A 295 9.20 -18.73 -14.26
C ALA A 295 7.77 -19.26 -14.46
N GLU A 296 7.67 -20.50 -14.91
CA GLU A 296 6.37 -21.18 -15.06
C GLU A 296 5.78 -21.53 -13.69
N TYR A 297 4.46 -21.37 -13.57
CA TYR A 297 3.75 -21.78 -12.36
C TYR A 297 3.72 -23.31 -12.25
N LYS A 298 4.01 -23.82 -11.06
CA LYS A 298 3.77 -25.21 -10.69
C LYS A 298 2.27 -25.48 -10.55
N GLY A 299 1.55 -24.53 -9.94
CA GLY A 299 0.11 -24.52 -9.87
C GLY A 299 -0.56 -23.96 -11.14
N GLN A 300 -1.87 -23.75 -11.11
CA GLN A 300 -2.63 -23.33 -12.28
C GLN A 300 -3.54 -22.13 -11.95
N VAL A 301 -3.68 -21.23 -12.92
CA VAL A 301 -4.65 -20.14 -12.88
C VAL A 301 -5.70 -20.36 -13.95
N PHE A 302 -6.97 -20.34 -13.56
CA PHE A 302 -8.13 -20.39 -14.44
C PHE A 302 -8.86 -19.07 -14.37
N GLN A 303 -9.03 -18.39 -15.51
CA GLN A 303 -9.67 -17.08 -15.53
C GLN A 303 -10.95 -17.08 -16.34
N TYR A 304 -12.03 -16.61 -15.71
CA TYR A 304 -13.36 -16.43 -16.28
C TYR A 304 -13.57 -14.97 -16.65
N THR A 305 -13.84 -14.70 -17.93
CA THR A 305 -13.99 -13.34 -18.47
C THR A 305 -15.35 -13.10 -19.14
N ASP A 306 -16.26 -14.07 -19.04
CA ASP A 306 -17.55 -14.14 -19.72
C ASP A 306 -18.58 -13.12 -19.21
N SER A 307 -18.29 -12.41 -18.12
CA SER A 307 -19.22 -11.50 -17.46
C SER A 307 -18.50 -10.32 -16.84
N SER A 308 -19.24 -9.24 -16.57
CA SER A 308 -18.71 -8.13 -15.74
C SER A 308 -18.61 -8.55 -14.27
N TYR A 309 -17.42 -8.44 -13.72
CA TYR A 309 -17.11 -8.73 -12.32
C TYR A 309 -16.73 -7.45 -11.54
N SER A 310 -17.24 -6.30 -11.97
CA SER A 310 -17.06 -5.04 -11.27
C SER A 310 -17.89 -4.99 -9.98
N ARG A 311 -17.51 -4.12 -9.03
CA ARG A 311 -18.29 -3.89 -7.81
C ARG A 311 -19.76 -3.53 -8.14
N TYR A 312 -19.97 -2.69 -9.14
CA TYR A 312 -21.32 -2.33 -9.61
C TYR A 312 -22.10 -3.55 -10.12
N ALA A 313 -21.45 -4.51 -10.78
CA ALA A 313 -22.11 -5.71 -11.28
C ALA A 313 -22.59 -6.67 -10.18
N PHE A 314 -22.10 -6.51 -8.94
CA PHE A 314 -22.56 -7.25 -7.77
C PHE A 314 -23.65 -6.51 -6.98
N GLN A 315 -23.72 -5.18 -7.11
CA GLN A 315 -24.77 -4.40 -6.46
C GLN A 315 -26.13 -4.85 -6.97
N ASN A 316 -27.02 -5.26 -6.04
CA ASN A 316 -28.38 -5.71 -6.33
C ASN A 316 -28.48 -6.94 -7.29
N ASN A 317 -27.40 -7.72 -7.46
CA ASN A 317 -27.41 -8.92 -8.28
C ASN A 317 -27.16 -10.18 -7.42
N TYR A 318 -28.14 -10.52 -6.63
CA TYR A 318 -28.07 -11.67 -5.71
C TYR A 318 -27.93 -13.02 -6.43
N ASP A 319 -28.50 -13.19 -7.63
CA ASP A 319 -28.36 -14.42 -8.40
C ASP A 319 -26.93 -14.66 -8.84
N LYS A 320 -26.24 -13.61 -9.25
CA LYS A 320 -24.81 -13.68 -9.60
C LYS A 320 -23.96 -14.04 -8.39
N ILE A 321 -24.22 -13.42 -7.24
CA ILE A 321 -23.51 -13.72 -5.98
C ILE A 321 -23.76 -15.19 -5.60
N ARG A 322 -25.01 -15.65 -5.66
CA ARG A 322 -25.39 -17.04 -5.36
C ARG A 322 -24.70 -18.03 -6.28
N LEU A 323 -24.66 -17.77 -7.59
CA LEU A 323 -23.94 -18.59 -8.56
C LEU A 323 -22.45 -18.71 -8.21
N LEU A 324 -21.79 -17.58 -7.95
CA LEU A 324 -20.36 -17.56 -7.61
C LEU A 324 -20.08 -18.22 -6.26
N LYS A 325 -20.95 -18.07 -5.25
CA LYS A 325 -20.84 -18.82 -3.98
C LYS A 325 -20.81 -20.32 -4.21
N ASN A 326 -21.68 -20.84 -5.07
CA ASN A 326 -21.71 -22.26 -5.39
C ASN A 326 -20.43 -22.72 -6.11
N LEU A 327 -19.91 -21.90 -7.03
CA LEU A 327 -18.67 -22.21 -7.76
C LEU A 327 -17.42 -22.14 -6.85
N CYS A 328 -17.44 -21.28 -5.84
CA CYS A 328 -16.31 -21.04 -4.95
C CYS A 328 -16.38 -21.84 -3.63
N ARG A 329 -17.38 -22.72 -3.43
CA ARG A 329 -17.65 -23.36 -2.14
C ARG A 329 -16.48 -24.14 -1.54
N ASP A 330 -15.63 -24.72 -2.43
CA ASP A 330 -14.50 -25.56 -2.03
C ASP A 330 -13.16 -24.82 -2.05
N THR A 331 -13.20 -23.49 -2.13
CA THR A 331 -12.02 -22.62 -2.21
C THR A 331 -12.06 -21.50 -1.17
N THR A 332 -10.90 -20.95 -0.82
CA THR A 332 -10.87 -19.72 -0.04
C THR A 332 -11.06 -18.52 -0.95
N VAL A 333 -12.01 -17.64 -0.63
CA VAL A 333 -12.38 -16.52 -1.49
C VAL A 333 -11.68 -15.22 -1.07
N ILE A 334 -11.14 -14.50 -2.06
CA ILE A 334 -10.69 -13.11 -1.96
C ILE A 334 -11.64 -12.26 -2.82
N THR A 335 -12.28 -11.24 -2.24
CA THR A 335 -13.28 -10.43 -2.94
C THR A 335 -13.28 -8.96 -2.48
N PHE A 336 -14.35 -8.23 -2.73
CA PHE A 336 -14.56 -6.88 -2.18
C PHE A 336 -15.02 -6.93 -0.71
N LYS A 337 -14.58 -5.98 0.09
CA LYS A 337 -15.00 -5.84 1.49
C LYS A 337 -16.52 -5.81 1.67
N ASP A 338 -17.22 -5.18 0.73
CA ASP A 338 -18.67 -4.99 0.78
C ASP A 338 -19.46 -6.31 0.68
N ILE A 339 -18.88 -7.33 0.04
CA ILE A 339 -19.52 -8.64 -0.19
C ILE A 339 -18.76 -9.81 0.44
N GLU A 340 -17.72 -9.55 1.25
CA GLU A 340 -16.93 -10.62 1.88
C GLU A 340 -17.78 -11.56 2.75
N LYS A 341 -18.76 -10.99 3.47
CA LYS A 341 -19.69 -11.76 4.32
C LYS A 341 -20.53 -12.74 3.51
N GLU A 342 -20.89 -12.39 2.28
CA GLU A 342 -21.64 -13.26 1.39
C GLU A 342 -20.86 -14.54 1.06
N PHE A 343 -19.55 -14.44 0.96
CA PHE A 343 -18.64 -15.58 0.71
C PHE A 343 -18.07 -16.20 1.97
N GLN A 344 -18.51 -15.76 3.16
CA GLN A 344 -18.03 -16.25 4.47
C GLN A 344 -16.49 -16.16 4.58
N THR A 345 -15.92 -15.09 4.07
CA THR A 345 -14.49 -14.80 4.11
C THR A 345 -14.20 -13.52 4.84
N HIS A 346 -12.98 -13.32 5.27
CA HIS A 346 -12.44 -12.06 5.77
C HIS A 346 -11.29 -11.52 4.89
N TYR A 347 -11.05 -12.20 3.75
CA TYR A 347 -10.04 -11.79 2.78
C TYR A 347 -10.65 -10.93 1.69
N HIS A 348 -10.16 -9.70 1.56
CA HIS A 348 -10.61 -8.78 0.52
C HIS A 348 -9.44 -8.03 -0.12
N PHE A 349 -9.67 -7.46 -1.31
CA PHE A 349 -8.69 -6.60 -1.95
C PHE A 349 -8.25 -5.48 -0.99
N GLY A 350 -6.94 -5.30 -0.84
CA GLY A 350 -6.33 -4.31 0.06
C GLY A 350 -6.00 -4.82 1.47
N ASN A 351 -6.47 -6.03 1.90
CA ASN A 351 -6.06 -6.60 3.19
C ASN A 351 -5.30 -7.93 3.08
N VAL A 352 -4.99 -8.37 1.86
CA VAL A 352 -4.30 -9.66 1.65
C VAL A 352 -2.77 -9.53 1.62
N GLU A 353 -2.21 -8.33 1.75
CA GLU A 353 -0.77 -8.12 1.75
C GLU A 353 -0.11 -8.76 2.99
N GLY A 354 0.97 -9.54 2.77
CA GLY A 354 1.71 -10.21 3.85
C GLY A 354 1.07 -11.49 4.41
N ILE A 355 -0.14 -11.89 3.98
CA ILE A 355 -0.84 -13.06 4.52
C ILE A 355 -0.22 -14.37 3.99
N ASN A 356 0.26 -15.23 4.90
CA ASN A 356 0.79 -16.56 4.57
C ASN A 356 -0.23 -17.70 4.74
N ALA A 357 -1.35 -17.45 5.41
CA ALA A 357 -2.39 -18.45 5.67
C ALA A 357 -3.03 -19.04 4.40
N LEU A 358 -2.84 -18.40 3.26
CA LEU A 358 -3.38 -18.79 1.96
C LEU A 358 -2.39 -19.61 1.11
N LYS A 359 -1.16 -19.77 1.56
CA LYS A 359 -0.12 -20.54 0.85
C LYS A 359 -0.57 -21.97 0.57
N GLY A 360 -0.48 -22.41 -0.70
CA GLY A 360 -0.80 -23.76 -1.14
C GLY A 360 -2.29 -24.12 -1.12
N LYS A 361 -3.18 -23.16 -0.87
CA LYS A 361 -4.62 -23.37 -0.91
C LYS A 361 -5.19 -23.07 -2.30
N ASP A 362 -6.24 -23.81 -2.67
CA ASP A 362 -7.06 -23.43 -3.79
C ASP A 362 -7.83 -22.15 -3.47
N LEU A 363 -7.71 -21.13 -4.33
CA LEU A 363 -8.29 -19.81 -4.12
C LEU A 363 -9.28 -19.44 -5.22
N SER A 364 -10.27 -18.64 -4.86
CA SER A 364 -11.12 -17.91 -5.80
C SER A 364 -10.94 -16.42 -5.62
N VAL A 365 -10.48 -15.72 -6.66
CA VAL A 365 -10.38 -14.25 -6.69
C VAL A 365 -11.59 -13.72 -7.44
N VAL A 366 -12.52 -13.11 -6.72
CA VAL A 366 -13.82 -12.68 -7.24
C VAL A 366 -13.92 -11.17 -7.28
N GLY A 367 -13.86 -10.61 -8.47
CA GLY A 367 -14.04 -9.19 -8.71
C GLY A 367 -12.90 -8.52 -9.46
N LEU A 368 -13.23 -7.41 -10.13
CA LEU A 368 -12.26 -6.51 -10.74
C LEU A 368 -12.03 -5.31 -9.80
N PRO A 369 -10.87 -5.18 -9.15
CA PRO A 369 -10.63 -4.21 -8.07
C PRO A 369 -10.40 -2.77 -8.60
N ASN A 370 -11.37 -2.21 -9.33
CA ASN A 370 -11.34 -0.81 -9.72
C ASN A 370 -11.41 0.09 -8.49
N LEU A 371 -10.55 1.10 -8.45
CA LEU A 371 -10.63 2.19 -7.48
C LEU A 371 -11.61 3.27 -7.97
N ASP A 372 -11.87 4.24 -7.11
CA ASP A 372 -12.60 5.47 -7.47
C ASP A 372 -11.83 6.21 -8.59
N GLU A 373 -12.55 6.73 -9.59
CA GLU A 373 -11.97 7.48 -10.72
C GLU A 373 -11.12 8.67 -10.26
N VAL A 374 -11.51 9.28 -9.14
CA VAL A 374 -10.78 10.40 -8.54
C VAL A 374 -9.36 9.98 -8.13
N VAL A 375 -9.19 8.75 -7.62
CA VAL A 375 -7.87 8.23 -7.24
C VAL A 375 -6.95 8.09 -8.45
N TYR A 376 -7.47 7.53 -9.55
CA TYR A 376 -6.72 7.46 -10.81
C TYR A 376 -6.31 8.84 -11.31
N GLY A 377 -7.26 9.81 -11.25
CA GLY A 377 -7.01 11.18 -11.67
C GLY A 377 -5.91 11.86 -10.87
N LEU A 378 -5.93 11.73 -9.54
CA LEU A 378 -4.91 12.34 -8.68
C LEU A 378 -3.51 11.75 -8.90
N TYR A 379 -3.40 10.43 -9.07
CA TYR A 379 -2.12 9.81 -9.42
C TYR A 379 -1.62 10.22 -10.81
N ALA A 380 -2.54 10.29 -11.78
CA ALA A 380 -2.19 10.71 -13.12
C ALA A 380 -1.77 12.18 -13.19
N MET A 381 -2.41 13.08 -12.43
CA MET A 381 -1.95 14.47 -12.29
C MET A 381 -0.52 14.53 -11.76
N ARG A 382 -0.20 13.73 -10.74
CA ARG A 382 1.15 13.66 -10.19
C ARG A 382 2.16 13.12 -11.22
N ALA A 383 1.72 12.24 -12.10
CA ALA A 383 2.48 11.71 -13.23
C ALA A 383 2.46 12.63 -14.49
N GLY A 384 1.94 13.85 -14.38
CA GLY A 384 1.97 14.86 -15.44
C GLY A 384 0.80 14.83 -16.43
N ALA A 385 -0.28 14.08 -16.15
CA ALA A 385 -1.47 14.08 -17.00
C ALA A 385 -2.24 15.41 -16.93
N ASN A 386 -2.80 15.82 -18.07
CA ASN A 386 -3.73 16.93 -18.13
C ASN A 386 -5.18 16.41 -18.07
N LEU A 387 -5.88 16.70 -16.98
CA LEU A 387 -7.21 16.19 -16.70
C LEU A 387 -8.36 17.13 -17.16
N ALA A 388 -8.17 17.89 -18.21
CA ALA A 388 -9.22 18.79 -18.73
C ALA A 388 -10.49 18.06 -19.17
N LYS A 389 -10.39 16.79 -19.59
CA LYS A 389 -11.52 15.92 -19.98
C LYS A 389 -11.22 14.48 -19.56
N VAL A 390 -11.73 14.06 -18.41
CA VAL A 390 -11.55 12.72 -17.88
C VAL A 390 -12.88 11.98 -17.94
N HIS A 391 -13.01 11.06 -18.91
CA HIS A 391 -14.16 10.16 -19.00
C HIS A 391 -13.66 8.75 -19.31
N MET A 392 -14.15 7.78 -18.55
CA MET A 392 -14.00 6.37 -18.88
C MET A 392 -15.08 5.94 -19.90
N TYR A 393 -14.69 5.14 -20.84
CA TYR A 393 -15.60 4.47 -21.77
C TYR A 393 -15.04 3.11 -22.19
N PRO A 394 -15.90 2.18 -22.64
CA PRO A 394 -15.44 0.88 -23.09
C PRO A 394 -14.47 0.99 -24.27
N GLN A 395 -13.27 0.49 -24.11
CA GLN A 395 -12.24 0.48 -25.15
C GLN A 395 -11.69 -0.93 -25.32
N ARG A 396 -11.34 -1.28 -26.55
CA ARG A 396 -10.56 -2.47 -26.84
C ARG A 396 -9.09 -2.15 -26.62
N ILE A 397 -8.47 -2.78 -25.63
CA ILE A 397 -7.07 -2.58 -25.30
C ILE A 397 -6.31 -3.90 -25.36
N THR A 398 -4.99 -3.80 -25.52
CA THR A 398 -4.08 -4.95 -25.42
C THR A 398 -3.20 -4.77 -24.18
N TYR A 399 -3.16 -5.78 -23.32
CA TYR A 399 -2.32 -5.84 -22.14
C TYR A 399 -1.72 -7.25 -22.02
N GLN A 400 -0.41 -7.38 -21.84
CA GLN A 400 0.31 -8.66 -21.77
C GLN A 400 -0.09 -9.63 -22.94
N ASN A 401 -0.09 -9.14 -24.17
CA ASN A 401 -0.47 -9.87 -25.39
C ASN A 401 -1.94 -10.37 -25.43
N LYS A 402 -2.79 -9.97 -24.49
CA LYS A 402 -4.22 -10.27 -24.50
C LYS A 402 -5.00 -9.01 -24.88
N THR A 403 -5.89 -9.15 -25.88
CA THR A 403 -6.81 -8.09 -26.31
C THR A 403 -8.19 -8.33 -25.69
N PHE A 404 -8.75 -7.33 -25.02
CA PHE A 404 -10.03 -7.40 -24.32
C PHE A 404 -10.68 -6.00 -24.24
N PHE A 405 -11.94 -5.95 -23.78
CA PHE A 405 -12.63 -4.70 -23.52
C PHE A 405 -12.45 -4.28 -22.05
N LEU A 406 -12.06 -3.04 -21.85
CA LEU A 406 -11.97 -2.42 -20.53
C LEU A 406 -12.65 -1.06 -20.56
N ASN A 407 -13.40 -0.74 -19.52
CA ASN A 407 -13.84 0.64 -19.27
C ASN A 407 -12.63 1.43 -18.77
N THR A 408 -12.06 2.26 -19.63
CA THR A 408 -10.77 2.94 -19.40
C THR A 408 -10.71 4.31 -20.08
N TYR A 409 -9.62 5.01 -19.89
CA TYR A 409 -9.39 6.36 -20.36
C TYR A 409 -8.71 6.40 -21.73
N LYS A 410 -8.95 7.48 -22.48
CA LYS A 410 -8.22 7.79 -23.70
C LYS A 410 -6.81 8.29 -23.40
N ASP A 411 -6.65 9.06 -22.32
CA ASP A 411 -5.35 9.54 -21.86
C ASP A 411 -4.46 8.37 -21.46
N GLU A 412 -3.24 8.33 -21.99
CA GLU A 412 -2.31 7.20 -21.80
C GLU A 412 -1.80 7.10 -20.36
N THR A 413 -1.57 8.24 -19.70
CA THR A 413 -1.09 8.26 -18.31
C THR A 413 -2.17 7.79 -17.34
N LEU A 414 -3.42 8.21 -17.56
CA LEU A 414 -4.57 7.71 -16.78
C LEU A 414 -4.78 6.20 -16.99
N ARG A 415 -4.71 5.74 -18.25
CA ARG A 415 -4.84 4.32 -18.57
C ARG A 415 -3.70 3.51 -17.95
N MET A 416 -2.45 3.99 -18.00
CA MET A 416 -1.30 3.36 -17.39
C MET A 416 -1.50 3.22 -15.86
N VAL A 417 -1.90 4.28 -15.18
CA VAL A 417 -2.19 4.26 -13.73
C VAL A 417 -3.29 3.26 -13.40
N GLN A 418 -4.40 3.25 -14.16
CA GLN A 418 -5.50 2.31 -13.95
C GLN A 418 -5.05 0.86 -14.15
N THR A 419 -4.40 0.56 -15.27
CA THR A 419 -3.96 -0.81 -15.60
C THR A 419 -2.93 -1.32 -14.61
N TRP A 420 -1.99 -0.47 -14.18
CA TRP A 420 -1.03 -0.82 -13.14
C TRP A 420 -1.72 -1.16 -11.82
N LEU A 421 -2.67 -0.33 -11.35
CA LEU A 421 -3.38 -0.58 -10.09
C LEU A 421 -4.24 -1.85 -10.14
N LEU A 422 -4.91 -2.11 -11.27
CA LEU A 422 -5.69 -3.33 -11.47
C LEU A 422 -4.81 -4.57 -11.47
N SER A 423 -3.73 -4.57 -12.25
CA SER A 423 -2.81 -5.70 -12.30
C SER A 423 -2.16 -5.95 -10.94
N SER A 424 -1.70 -4.90 -10.26
CA SER A 424 -1.07 -5.02 -8.94
C SER A 424 -1.97 -5.70 -7.92
N GLN A 425 -3.24 -5.31 -7.83
CA GLN A 425 -4.16 -5.91 -6.87
C GLN A 425 -4.53 -7.35 -7.23
N LEU A 426 -4.72 -7.67 -8.52
CA LEU A 426 -5.00 -9.02 -8.96
C LEU A 426 -3.78 -9.94 -8.77
N GLU A 427 -2.59 -9.48 -9.14
CA GLU A 427 -1.35 -10.25 -8.97
C GLU A 427 -1.04 -10.50 -7.49
N GLN A 428 -1.27 -9.53 -6.61
CA GLN A 428 -1.14 -9.72 -5.17
C GLN A 428 -2.14 -10.75 -4.64
N ALA A 429 -3.41 -10.72 -5.08
CA ALA A 429 -4.42 -11.68 -4.66
C ALA A 429 -4.09 -13.10 -5.14
N VAL A 430 -3.76 -13.28 -6.43
CA VAL A 430 -3.36 -14.56 -7.02
C VAL A 430 -2.07 -15.08 -6.39
N GLY A 431 -1.11 -14.20 -6.16
CA GLY A 431 0.19 -14.52 -5.58
C GLY A 431 0.13 -15.09 -4.16
N ARG A 432 -1.00 -14.94 -3.43
CA ARG A 432 -1.15 -15.53 -2.08
C ARG A 432 -1.14 -17.07 -2.11
N ALA A 433 -1.56 -17.69 -3.19
CA ALA A 433 -1.47 -19.13 -3.41
C ALA A 433 -0.02 -19.64 -3.52
N ARG A 434 0.94 -18.76 -3.88
CA ARG A 434 2.36 -19.08 -4.13
C ARG A 434 2.57 -20.09 -5.27
N LEU A 435 1.87 -19.90 -6.38
CA LEU A 435 1.81 -20.81 -7.53
C LEU A 435 3.17 -21.22 -8.12
N LEU A 436 4.22 -20.43 -7.98
CA LEU A 436 5.58 -20.83 -8.38
C LEU A 436 6.11 -22.04 -7.61
N ARG A 437 5.64 -22.24 -6.37
CA ARG A 437 6.17 -23.27 -5.45
C ARG A 437 5.15 -24.33 -5.07
N GLU A 438 3.87 -23.99 -5.12
CA GLU A 438 2.78 -24.84 -4.65
C GLU A 438 1.93 -25.33 -5.83
N ASP A 439 1.55 -26.60 -5.77
CA ASP A 439 0.64 -27.21 -6.75
C ASP A 439 -0.81 -27.03 -6.29
N CYS A 440 -1.34 -25.84 -6.54
CA CYS A 440 -2.70 -25.47 -6.20
C CYS A 440 -3.36 -24.69 -7.35
N ARG A 441 -4.65 -24.44 -7.23
CA ARG A 441 -5.45 -23.81 -8.29
C ARG A 441 -5.97 -22.46 -7.83
N VAL A 442 -5.93 -21.49 -8.74
CA VAL A 442 -6.56 -20.18 -8.51
C VAL A 442 -7.58 -19.91 -9.60
N PHE A 443 -8.81 -19.68 -9.19
CA PHE A 443 -9.94 -19.35 -10.06
C PHE A 443 -10.18 -17.85 -10.01
N VAL A 444 -9.98 -17.16 -11.13
CA VAL A 444 -10.09 -15.69 -11.21
C VAL A 444 -11.36 -15.31 -11.96
N TYR A 445 -12.27 -14.65 -11.28
CA TYR A 445 -13.50 -14.09 -11.86
C TYR A 445 -13.30 -12.59 -12.05
N ALA A 446 -12.60 -12.21 -13.10
CA ALA A 446 -12.27 -10.82 -13.42
C ALA A 446 -12.04 -10.64 -14.94
N GLY A 447 -12.47 -9.51 -15.49
CA GLY A 447 -12.29 -9.18 -16.89
C GLY A 447 -10.92 -8.61 -17.26
N PHE A 448 -10.02 -8.37 -16.30
CA PHE A 448 -8.66 -7.89 -16.55
C PHE A 448 -7.67 -9.07 -16.53
N PRO A 449 -6.78 -9.21 -17.53
CA PRO A 449 -5.87 -10.35 -17.65
C PRO A 449 -4.96 -10.55 -16.45
N VAL A 450 -4.80 -11.81 -16.04
CA VAL A 450 -3.84 -12.25 -15.05
C VAL A 450 -2.76 -13.09 -15.73
N GLU A 451 -1.55 -13.00 -15.22
CA GLU A 451 -0.39 -13.70 -15.77
C GLU A 451 -0.57 -15.22 -15.76
N GLN A 452 -0.13 -15.87 -16.83
CA GLN A 452 -0.18 -17.32 -17.04
C GLN A 452 -1.58 -17.95 -16.85
N ALA A 453 -2.65 -17.16 -16.97
CA ALA A 453 -4.01 -17.67 -16.84
C ALA A 453 -4.45 -18.47 -18.05
N LYS A 454 -5.11 -19.61 -17.80
CA LYS A 454 -5.90 -20.37 -18.76
C LYS A 454 -7.30 -19.75 -18.81
N TYR A 455 -7.65 -19.15 -19.94
CA TYR A 455 -8.94 -18.45 -20.10
C TYR A 455 -10.07 -19.45 -20.35
N ILE A 456 -11.17 -19.26 -19.65
CA ILE A 456 -12.39 -20.05 -19.76
C ILE A 456 -13.50 -19.14 -20.30
N ASP A 457 -13.96 -19.39 -21.51
CA ASP A 457 -14.88 -18.50 -22.22
C ASP A 457 -16.35 -18.65 -21.78
N ARG A 458 -16.71 -19.73 -21.07
CA ARG A 458 -18.07 -19.92 -20.52
C ARG A 458 -18.03 -20.63 -19.18
N LEU A 459 -18.78 -20.12 -18.21
CA LEU A 459 -19.18 -20.87 -17.03
C LEU A 459 -20.09 -22.04 -17.48
N CYS A 460 -19.52 -23.22 -17.67
CA CYS A 460 -20.33 -24.43 -17.84
C CYS A 460 -20.99 -24.72 -16.47
N VAL A 461 -22.19 -24.22 -16.30
CA VAL A 461 -23.08 -24.69 -15.23
C VAL A 461 -23.46 -26.11 -15.65
N GLN A 462 -22.77 -27.15 -15.13
CA GLN A 462 -23.33 -28.48 -15.14
C GLN A 462 -24.66 -28.40 -14.39
N LYS A 463 -25.75 -28.42 -15.11
CA LYS A 463 -27.05 -28.72 -14.53
C LYS A 463 -26.92 -30.15 -13.95
N THR A 464 -26.70 -30.23 -12.64
CA THR A 464 -26.99 -31.45 -11.89
C THR A 464 -28.50 -31.61 -11.97
N GLU A 465 -28.94 -32.54 -12.78
CA GLU A 465 -30.30 -33.10 -12.80
C GLU A 465 -30.65 -33.70 -11.44
#